data_71929727c3de2d0db9bf070bff1dfa71
#
_entry.id   71929727c3de2d0db9bf070bff1dfa71
#
_cell.length_a   1.000
_cell.length_b   1.000
_cell.length_c   1.000
_cell.angle_alpha   90.00
_cell.angle_beta   90.00
_cell.angle_gamma   90.00
#
_symmetry.space_group_name_H-M   'P 1'
#
loop_
_entity.id
_entity.type
_entity.pdbx_description
1 polymer ?
#
loop_
_entity_poly.entity_id
_entity_poly.type
_entity_poly.pdbx_seq_one_letter_code
_entity_poly.pdbx_strand_id
1 'polypeptide(L)'
;MHDLGKNGNKRDANRENILKIAREIFSKYGFKKTTLDDIANAVRKGKSSLYYYFNSKEDLFQAVIMKEVEILAHELEIVINRNTDPVDKLRDYILTKLATFRNLANFYHAIENDITAVGFIDDVKVKYEQDEIRMIKRILIEGVRKNEFEIYDFNLAAIGITTAIKGLEMPLTAGYYGDVNLERSVDIILKIICYGIMKR
;
A
#
# COMPACT_ATOMS: atom_id res chain seq x y z
N MET A 1 29.56 27.82 5.31
CA MET A 1 29.09 26.48 5.77
C MET A 1 27.56 26.36 5.53
N HIS A 2 27.06 26.62 4.27
CA HIS A 2 25.59 26.76 4.04
C HIS A 2 25.10 26.14 2.71
N ASP A 3 25.89 25.22 2.08
CA ASP A 3 25.53 24.72 0.74
C ASP A 3 25.21 23.21 0.67
N LEU A 4 25.39 22.46 1.75
CA LEU A 4 25.11 21.02 1.78
C LEU A 4 23.60 20.68 1.85
N GLY A 5 22.76 21.55 2.43
CA GLY A 5 21.34 21.31 2.57
C GLY A 5 20.52 21.52 1.28
N LYS A 6 20.94 22.44 0.41
CA LYS A 6 20.22 22.74 -0.83
C LYS A 6 20.42 21.66 -1.91
N ASN A 7 21.57 21.01 -1.95
CA ASN A 7 21.85 19.95 -2.91
C ASN A 7 21.13 18.64 -2.57
N GLY A 8 20.99 18.27 -1.29
CA GLY A 8 20.22 17.12 -0.83
C GLY A 8 18.74 17.24 -1.23
N ASN A 9 18.11 18.35 -0.90
CA ASN A 9 16.68 18.60 -1.17
C ASN A 9 16.36 18.59 -2.68
N LYS A 10 17.26 19.13 -3.53
CA LYS A 10 17.10 19.10 -4.99
C LYS A 10 17.29 17.70 -5.58
N ARG A 11 18.17 16.88 -4.98
CA ARG A 11 18.40 15.49 -5.36
C ARG A 11 17.17 14.65 -5.06
N ASP A 12 16.60 14.79 -3.87
CA ASP A 12 15.41 14.05 -3.44
C ASP A 12 14.19 14.44 -4.28
N ALA A 13 13.95 15.71 -4.52
CA ALA A 13 12.88 16.19 -5.40
C ALA A 13 12.99 15.65 -6.84
N ASN A 14 14.21 15.54 -7.37
CA ASN A 14 14.43 14.93 -8.67
C ASN A 14 14.13 13.44 -8.68
N ARG A 15 14.55 12.70 -7.65
CA ARG A 15 14.28 11.27 -7.51
C ARG A 15 12.77 10.99 -7.42
N GLU A 16 12.05 11.76 -6.61
CA GLU A 16 10.59 11.67 -6.50
C GLU A 16 9.88 11.93 -7.83
N ASN A 17 10.32 12.93 -8.58
CA ASN A 17 9.75 13.21 -9.92
C ASN A 17 10.00 12.07 -10.90
N ILE A 18 11.18 11.42 -10.86
CA ILE A 18 11.47 10.24 -11.68
C ILE A 18 10.54 9.09 -11.31
N LEU A 19 10.36 8.79 -10.02
CA LEU A 19 9.48 7.73 -9.54
C LEU A 19 8.03 7.95 -9.98
N LYS A 20 7.51 9.17 -9.85
CA LYS A 20 6.16 9.53 -10.28
C LYS A 20 5.94 9.27 -11.78
N ILE A 21 6.83 9.76 -12.62
CA ILE A 21 6.70 9.61 -14.07
C ILE A 21 6.93 8.15 -14.49
N ALA A 22 7.89 7.45 -13.86
CA ALA A 22 8.10 6.03 -14.11
C ALA A 22 6.86 5.19 -13.78
N ARG A 23 6.19 5.49 -12.65
CA ARG A 23 4.91 4.85 -12.29
C ARG A 23 3.85 5.02 -13.38
N GLU A 24 3.67 6.25 -13.88
CA GLU A 24 2.69 6.56 -14.94
C GLU A 24 3.00 5.78 -16.23
N ILE A 25 4.28 5.71 -16.63
CA ILE A 25 4.73 5.01 -17.82
C ILE A 25 4.56 3.50 -17.67
N PHE A 26 4.99 2.91 -16.55
CA PHE A 26 4.81 1.49 -16.28
C PHE A 26 3.32 1.10 -16.25
N SER A 27 2.47 1.93 -15.64
CA SER A 27 1.00 1.70 -15.63
C SER A 27 0.40 1.71 -17.03
N LYS A 28 0.90 2.57 -17.92
CA LYS A 28 0.33 2.78 -19.25
C LYS A 28 0.83 1.77 -20.29
N TYR A 29 2.10 1.44 -20.25
CA TYR A 29 2.77 0.67 -21.30
C TYR A 29 3.24 -0.72 -20.86
N GLY A 30 3.20 -0.99 -19.54
CA GLY A 30 3.75 -2.21 -18.95
C GLY A 30 5.26 -2.16 -18.74
N PHE A 31 5.77 -3.07 -17.90
CA PHE A 31 7.20 -3.12 -17.58
C PHE A 31 8.06 -3.54 -18.78
N LYS A 32 7.68 -4.61 -19.52
CA LYS A 32 8.48 -5.13 -20.66
C LYS A 32 8.67 -4.11 -21.77
N LYS A 33 7.61 -3.42 -22.15
CA LYS A 33 7.62 -2.47 -23.27
C LYS A 33 8.30 -1.14 -22.94
N THR A 34 8.49 -0.84 -21.65
CA THR A 34 9.12 0.40 -21.20
C THR A 34 10.63 0.25 -21.12
N THR A 35 11.35 1.25 -21.58
CA THR A 35 12.81 1.37 -21.46
C THR A 35 13.20 2.52 -20.52
N LEU A 36 14.43 2.51 -20.01
CA LEU A 36 14.94 3.67 -19.24
C LEU A 36 15.02 4.93 -20.11
N ASP A 37 15.21 4.78 -21.42
CA ASP A 37 15.24 5.91 -22.36
C ASP A 37 13.88 6.57 -22.51
N ASP A 38 12.79 5.80 -22.54
CA ASP A 38 11.42 6.31 -22.55
C ASP A 38 11.15 7.16 -21.30
N ILE A 39 11.57 6.64 -20.15
CA ILE A 39 11.41 7.34 -18.88
C ILE A 39 12.29 8.61 -18.83
N ALA A 40 13.56 8.53 -19.26
CA ALA A 40 14.46 9.67 -19.30
C ALA A 40 13.90 10.81 -20.19
N ASN A 41 13.37 10.46 -21.35
CA ASN A 41 12.73 11.41 -22.27
C ASN A 41 11.48 12.04 -21.63
N ALA A 42 10.64 11.26 -20.97
CA ALA A 42 9.44 11.77 -20.29
C ALA A 42 9.76 12.70 -19.12
N VAL A 43 10.82 12.40 -18.37
CA VAL A 43 11.32 13.26 -17.28
C VAL A 43 12.06 14.51 -17.82
N ARG A 44 12.30 14.59 -19.13
CA ARG A 44 13.11 15.62 -19.79
C ARG A 44 14.54 15.70 -19.23
N LYS A 45 15.14 14.56 -18.98
CA LYS A 45 16.53 14.43 -18.51
C LYS A 45 17.33 13.52 -19.44
N GLY A 46 18.64 13.75 -19.48
CA GLY A 46 19.54 12.85 -20.21
C GLY A 46 19.60 11.46 -19.54
N LYS A 47 19.84 10.43 -20.35
CA LYS A 47 19.98 9.03 -19.90
C LYS A 47 20.98 8.87 -18.75
N SER A 48 22.13 9.54 -18.81
CA SER A 48 23.13 9.55 -17.74
C SER A 48 22.61 10.09 -16.40
N SER A 49 21.66 11.03 -16.47
CA SER A 49 21.02 11.56 -15.27
C SER A 49 20.12 10.53 -14.61
N LEU A 50 19.46 9.66 -15.37
CA LEU A 50 18.63 8.59 -14.83
C LEU A 50 19.49 7.51 -14.18
N TYR A 51 20.58 7.09 -14.84
CA TYR A 51 21.55 6.14 -14.29
C TYR A 51 22.27 6.62 -13.03
N TYR A 52 22.29 7.93 -12.78
CA TYR A 52 22.79 8.47 -11.51
C TYR A 52 21.90 8.07 -10.30
N TYR A 53 20.59 7.85 -10.52
CA TYR A 53 19.62 7.51 -9.49
C TYR A 53 19.30 6.01 -9.43
N PHE A 54 19.30 5.33 -10.59
CA PHE A 54 18.85 3.95 -10.73
C PHE A 54 19.77 3.17 -11.67
N ASN A 55 20.29 2.05 -11.22
CA ASN A 55 21.26 1.26 -11.96
C ASN A 55 20.64 0.48 -13.12
N SER A 56 19.34 0.13 -13.01
CA SER A 56 18.61 -0.63 -14.01
C SER A 56 17.12 -0.25 -14.02
N LYS A 57 16.39 -0.76 -15.00
CA LYS A 57 14.93 -0.62 -15.06
C LYS A 57 14.25 -1.34 -13.90
N GLU A 58 14.77 -2.48 -13.51
CA GLU A 58 14.35 -3.29 -12.37
C GLU A 58 14.52 -2.51 -11.06
N ASP A 59 15.67 -1.87 -10.86
CA ASP A 59 15.97 -1.02 -9.68
C ASP A 59 14.96 0.15 -9.59
N LEU A 60 14.72 0.83 -10.70
CA LEU A 60 13.72 1.90 -10.78
C LEU A 60 12.31 1.38 -10.49
N PHE A 61 11.96 0.23 -11.03
CA PHE A 61 10.66 -0.39 -10.80
C PHE A 61 10.46 -0.78 -9.34
N GLN A 62 11.44 -1.42 -8.72
CA GLN A 62 11.44 -1.74 -7.30
C GLN A 62 11.26 -0.48 -6.44
N ALA A 63 11.95 0.60 -6.78
CA ALA A 63 11.81 1.87 -6.08
C ALA A 63 10.42 2.49 -6.24
N VAL A 64 9.75 2.32 -7.39
CA VAL A 64 8.34 2.71 -7.59
C VAL A 64 7.43 1.91 -6.69
N ILE A 65 7.58 0.59 -6.63
CA ILE A 65 6.78 -0.28 -5.74
C ILE A 65 6.95 0.12 -4.27
N MET A 66 8.20 0.31 -3.84
CA MET A 66 8.46 0.73 -2.45
C MET A 66 7.81 2.06 -2.12
N LYS A 67 7.79 3.00 -3.08
CA LYS A 67 7.14 4.29 -2.89
C LYS A 67 5.62 4.17 -2.72
N GLU A 68 4.97 3.32 -3.50
CA GLU A 68 3.53 3.06 -3.37
C GLU A 68 3.20 2.42 -2.00
N VAL A 69 4.03 1.49 -1.54
CA VAL A 69 3.89 0.88 -0.21
C VAL A 69 4.08 1.92 0.92
N GLU A 70 5.05 2.82 0.78
CA GLU A 70 5.26 3.91 1.74
C GLU A 70 4.06 4.86 1.81
N ILE A 71 3.48 5.22 0.66
CA ILE A 71 2.29 6.08 0.58
C ILE A 71 1.12 5.41 1.30
N LEU A 72 0.84 4.13 1.01
CA LEU A 72 -0.21 3.38 1.67
C LEU A 72 0.01 3.29 3.19
N ALA A 73 1.22 2.94 3.61
CA ALA A 73 1.55 2.86 5.03
C ALA A 73 1.34 4.19 5.75
N HIS A 74 1.69 5.31 5.10
CA HIS A 74 1.47 6.65 5.63
C HIS A 74 -0.03 6.99 5.77
N GLU A 75 -0.84 6.70 4.75
CA GLU A 75 -2.28 6.91 4.80
C GLU A 75 -2.95 6.10 5.91
N LEU A 76 -2.56 4.83 6.07
CA LEU A 76 -3.05 3.97 7.14
C LEU A 76 -2.63 4.47 8.53
N GLU A 77 -1.39 4.95 8.68
CA GLU A 77 -0.91 5.53 9.94
C GLU A 77 -1.69 6.80 10.33
N ILE A 78 -2.08 7.63 9.35
CA ILE A 78 -2.98 8.77 9.60
C ILE A 78 -4.32 8.30 10.16
N VAL A 79 -4.91 7.26 9.58
CA VAL A 79 -6.19 6.70 10.06
C VAL A 79 -6.06 6.17 11.49
N ILE A 80 -5.02 5.42 11.79
CA ILE A 80 -4.80 4.82 13.12
C ILE A 80 -4.66 5.89 14.20
N ASN A 81 -4.04 7.01 13.87
CA ASN A 81 -3.78 8.09 14.82
C ASN A 81 -4.97 9.07 14.98
N ARG A 82 -6.07 8.90 14.24
CA ARG A 82 -7.29 9.70 14.46
C ARG A 82 -7.88 9.40 15.84
N ASN A 83 -8.46 10.42 16.44
CA ASN A 83 -9.20 10.27 17.71
C ASN A 83 -10.67 9.95 17.40
N THR A 84 -10.92 8.76 16.88
CA THR A 84 -12.26 8.24 16.54
C THR A 84 -12.54 6.98 17.35
N ASP A 85 -13.77 6.50 17.30
CA ASP A 85 -14.17 5.22 17.84
C ASP A 85 -13.36 4.07 17.22
N PRO A 86 -12.91 3.06 18.00
CA PRO A 86 -12.14 1.92 17.48
C PRO A 86 -12.82 1.15 16.36
N VAL A 87 -14.15 1.01 16.37
CA VAL A 87 -14.91 0.36 15.30
C VAL A 87 -14.84 1.20 14.01
N ASP A 88 -15.06 2.51 14.12
CA ASP A 88 -14.95 3.44 13.00
C ASP A 88 -13.52 3.49 12.47
N LYS A 89 -12.54 3.47 13.36
CA LYS A 89 -11.12 3.42 13.01
C LYS A 89 -10.78 2.16 12.21
N LEU A 90 -11.29 1.00 12.63
CA LEU A 90 -11.11 -0.26 11.90
C LEU A 90 -11.79 -0.21 10.52
N ARG A 91 -12.99 0.38 10.46
CA ARG A 91 -13.72 0.62 9.21
C ARG A 91 -12.92 1.49 8.24
N ASP A 92 -12.47 2.64 8.70
CA ASP A 92 -11.69 3.59 7.89
C ASP A 92 -10.37 2.96 7.43
N TYR A 93 -9.72 2.18 8.29
CA TYR A 93 -8.51 1.42 7.96
C TYR A 93 -8.76 0.47 6.78
N ILE A 94 -9.82 -0.35 6.87
CA ILE A 94 -10.15 -1.32 5.81
C ILE A 94 -10.51 -0.62 4.52
N LEU A 95 -11.33 0.43 4.56
CA LEU A 95 -11.72 1.20 3.38
C LEU A 95 -10.52 1.86 2.70
N THR A 96 -9.65 2.51 3.48
CA THR A 96 -8.43 3.14 2.97
C THR A 96 -7.53 2.11 2.31
N LYS A 97 -7.32 0.97 2.97
CA LYS A 97 -6.50 -0.11 2.43
C LYS A 97 -7.05 -0.64 1.11
N LEU A 98 -8.34 -0.99 1.06
CA LEU A 98 -8.95 -1.57 -0.14
C LEU A 98 -9.01 -0.57 -1.31
N ALA A 99 -9.26 0.72 -1.04
CA ALA A 99 -9.24 1.76 -2.06
C ALA A 99 -7.84 1.93 -2.67
N THR A 100 -6.81 1.99 -1.83
CA THR A 100 -5.42 2.12 -2.29
C THR A 100 -4.94 0.84 -2.97
N PHE A 101 -5.31 -0.34 -2.44
CA PHE A 101 -4.99 -1.62 -3.07
C PHE A 101 -5.60 -1.74 -4.48
N ARG A 102 -6.82 -1.25 -4.70
CA ARG A 102 -7.42 -1.22 -6.04
C ARG A 102 -6.60 -0.40 -7.04
N ASN A 103 -6.10 0.76 -6.62
CA ASN A 103 -5.22 1.59 -7.46
C ASN A 103 -3.88 0.89 -7.74
N LEU A 104 -3.35 0.21 -6.74
CA LEU A 104 -2.12 -0.58 -6.84
C LEU A 104 -2.34 -1.84 -7.69
N ALA A 105 -3.48 -2.54 -7.54
CA ALA A 105 -3.84 -3.71 -8.33
C ALA A 105 -3.93 -3.38 -9.83
N ASN A 106 -4.53 -2.25 -10.20
CA ASN A 106 -4.55 -1.79 -11.60
C ASN A 106 -3.15 -1.57 -12.16
N PHE A 107 -2.24 -1.03 -11.35
CA PHE A 107 -0.82 -0.91 -11.69
C PHE A 107 -0.16 -2.29 -11.81
N TYR A 108 -0.41 -3.21 -10.88
CA TYR A 108 0.10 -4.59 -10.94
C TYR A 108 -0.43 -5.36 -12.13
N HIS A 109 -1.73 -5.33 -12.43
CA HIS A 109 -2.29 -6.02 -13.61
C HIS A 109 -1.70 -5.53 -14.93
N ALA A 110 -1.38 -4.24 -15.02
CA ALA A 110 -0.70 -3.69 -16.21
C ALA A 110 0.71 -4.29 -16.43
N ILE A 111 1.29 -4.90 -15.38
CA ILE A 111 2.67 -5.39 -15.37
C ILE A 111 2.80 -6.88 -14.98
N GLU A 112 1.76 -7.52 -14.46
CA GLU A 112 1.78 -8.87 -13.86
C GLU A 112 2.26 -9.96 -14.86
N ASN A 113 1.87 -9.84 -16.11
CA ASN A 113 2.35 -10.76 -17.17
C ASN A 113 3.83 -10.59 -17.53
N ASP A 114 4.49 -9.61 -16.92
CA ASP A 114 5.82 -9.16 -17.31
C ASP A 114 6.88 -9.42 -16.24
N ILE A 115 6.50 -9.67 -14.99
CA ILE A 115 7.48 -9.76 -13.90
C ILE A 115 7.64 -11.21 -13.43
N THR A 116 8.67 -11.83 -13.93
CA THR A 116 9.23 -13.07 -13.40
C THR A 116 10.22 -12.82 -12.24
N ALA A 117 10.43 -11.58 -11.83
CA ALA A 117 11.32 -11.21 -10.72
C ALA A 117 10.57 -11.28 -9.37
N VAL A 118 10.05 -12.45 -9.04
CA VAL A 118 9.09 -12.70 -7.95
C VAL A 118 9.69 -12.47 -6.55
N GLY A 119 10.97 -12.67 -6.33
CA GLY A 119 11.57 -12.67 -4.99
C GLY A 119 11.43 -11.33 -4.25
N PHE A 120 11.74 -10.21 -4.89
CA PHE A 120 11.65 -8.88 -4.27
C PHE A 120 10.22 -8.50 -3.85
N ILE A 121 9.24 -8.84 -4.70
CA ILE A 121 7.82 -8.55 -4.40
C ILE A 121 7.35 -9.35 -3.20
N ASP A 122 7.80 -10.57 -3.06
CA ASP A 122 7.46 -11.43 -1.92
C ASP A 122 8.07 -10.91 -0.62
N ASP A 123 9.32 -10.43 -0.63
CA ASP A 123 9.94 -9.79 0.54
C ASP A 123 9.20 -8.53 0.97
N VAL A 124 8.78 -7.70 0.01
CA VAL A 124 7.97 -6.51 0.28
C VAL A 124 6.62 -6.88 0.87
N LYS A 125 5.95 -7.90 0.33
CA LYS A 125 4.66 -8.40 0.84
C LYS A 125 4.77 -8.89 2.28
N VAL A 126 5.80 -9.69 2.60
CA VAL A 126 6.02 -10.22 3.95
C VAL A 126 6.21 -9.09 4.96
N LYS A 127 7.07 -8.13 4.63
CA LYS A 127 7.31 -6.97 5.51
C LYS A 127 6.03 -6.15 5.72
N TYR A 128 5.30 -5.88 4.64
CA TYR A 128 4.05 -5.13 4.68
C TYR A 128 2.99 -5.83 5.53
N GLU A 129 2.85 -7.15 5.44
CA GLU A 129 1.92 -7.94 6.25
C GLU A 129 2.22 -7.85 7.75
N GLN A 130 3.49 -7.86 8.14
CA GLN A 130 3.88 -7.67 9.53
C GLN A 130 3.52 -6.26 10.04
N ASP A 131 3.70 -5.23 9.22
CA ASP A 131 3.30 -3.87 9.55
C ASP A 131 1.79 -3.75 9.72
N GLU A 132 1.01 -4.38 8.84
CA GLU A 132 -0.45 -4.44 8.95
C GLU A 132 -0.92 -5.09 10.26
N ILE A 133 -0.38 -6.26 10.59
CA ILE A 133 -0.70 -6.95 11.85
C ILE A 133 -0.43 -6.02 13.05
N ARG A 134 0.68 -5.27 13.03
CA ARG A 134 0.99 -4.31 14.09
C ARG A 134 -0.02 -3.15 14.14
N MET A 135 -0.44 -2.65 12.99
CA MET A 135 -1.42 -1.57 12.89
C MET A 135 -2.79 -2.00 13.41
N ILE A 136 -3.30 -3.14 12.94
CA ILE A 136 -4.58 -3.70 13.43
C ILE A 136 -4.50 -3.95 14.94
N LYS A 137 -3.41 -4.54 15.43
CA LYS A 137 -3.22 -4.78 16.87
C LYS A 137 -3.32 -3.49 17.70
N ARG A 138 -2.81 -2.34 17.21
CA ARG A 138 -2.95 -1.04 17.89
C ARG A 138 -4.42 -0.64 18.04
N ILE A 139 -5.23 -0.80 17.00
CA ILE A 139 -6.67 -0.51 17.02
C ILE A 139 -7.37 -1.42 18.03
N LEU A 140 -7.06 -2.73 18.04
CA LEU A 140 -7.66 -3.69 18.95
C LEU A 140 -7.33 -3.39 20.42
N ILE A 141 -6.07 -3.04 20.72
CA ILE A 141 -5.65 -2.64 22.07
C ILE A 141 -6.41 -1.37 22.52
N GLU A 142 -6.57 -0.40 21.62
CA GLU A 142 -7.35 0.80 21.93
C GLU A 142 -8.79 0.48 22.26
N GLY A 143 -9.44 -0.41 21.48
CA GLY A 143 -10.83 -0.85 21.72
C GLY A 143 -11.02 -1.55 23.05
N VAL A 144 -10.07 -2.40 23.46
CA VAL A 144 -10.11 -3.03 24.79
C VAL A 144 -9.92 -1.99 25.89
N ARG A 145 -9.02 -1.02 25.73
CA ARG A 145 -8.83 0.07 26.71
C ARG A 145 -10.07 0.96 26.87
N LYS A 146 -10.82 1.15 25.79
CA LYS A 146 -12.10 1.89 25.79
C LYS A 146 -13.29 1.03 26.25
N ASN A 147 -13.05 -0.25 26.59
CA ASN A 147 -14.07 -1.23 26.99
C ASN A 147 -15.12 -1.52 25.89
N GLU A 148 -14.74 -1.39 24.62
CA GLU A 148 -15.58 -1.67 23.47
C GLU A 148 -15.35 -3.08 22.90
N PHE A 149 -14.10 -3.60 23.02
CA PHE A 149 -13.73 -4.94 22.58
C PHE A 149 -13.39 -5.86 23.75
N GLU A 150 -13.66 -7.16 23.56
CA GLU A 150 -13.22 -8.24 24.44
C GLU A 150 -12.34 -9.19 23.63
N ILE A 151 -11.03 -9.17 23.86
CA ILE A 151 -10.02 -9.90 23.09
C ILE A 151 -9.03 -10.55 24.04
N TYR A 152 -8.87 -11.87 23.95
CA TYR A 152 -7.95 -12.63 24.78
C TYR A 152 -6.52 -12.69 24.18
N ASP A 153 -6.43 -12.78 22.85
CA ASP A 153 -5.14 -12.83 22.15
C ASP A 153 -5.13 -11.79 21.01
N PHE A 154 -4.46 -10.68 21.25
CA PHE A 154 -4.33 -9.59 20.28
C PHE A 154 -3.56 -9.99 19.03
N ASN A 155 -2.60 -10.94 19.12
CA ASN A 155 -1.83 -11.36 17.97
C ASN A 155 -2.68 -12.21 17.03
N LEU A 156 -3.37 -13.24 17.58
CA LEU A 156 -4.25 -14.08 16.78
C LEU A 156 -5.42 -13.29 16.21
N ALA A 157 -6.02 -12.38 16.98
CA ALA A 157 -7.10 -11.52 16.49
C ALA A 157 -6.61 -10.61 15.35
N ALA A 158 -5.44 -9.97 15.48
CA ALA A 158 -4.88 -9.14 14.42
C ALA A 158 -4.54 -9.95 13.17
N ILE A 159 -3.94 -11.12 13.30
CA ILE A 159 -3.65 -12.04 12.18
C ILE A 159 -4.96 -12.45 11.50
N GLY A 160 -5.99 -12.85 12.26
CA GLY A 160 -7.29 -13.26 11.71
C GLY A 160 -7.97 -12.16 10.92
N ILE A 161 -8.00 -10.93 11.46
CA ILE A 161 -8.56 -9.76 10.78
C ILE A 161 -7.75 -9.41 9.52
N THR A 162 -6.42 -9.35 9.60
CA THR A 162 -5.55 -9.10 8.44
C THR A 162 -5.77 -10.13 7.34
N THR A 163 -5.87 -11.42 7.70
CA THR A 163 -6.13 -12.51 6.76
C THR A 163 -7.52 -12.37 6.11
N ALA A 164 -8.55 -12.01 6.88
CA ALA A 164 -9.89 -11.79 6.36
C ALA A 164 -9.92 -10.61 5.37
N ILE A 165 -9.27 -9.49 5.69
CA ILE A 165 -9.15 -8.34 4.79
C ILE A 165 -8.43 -8.75 3.51
N LYS A 166 -7.32 -9.48 3.61
CA LYS A 166 -6.53 -9.97 2.47
C LYS A 166 -7.34 -10.88 1.54
N GLY A 167 -8.18 -11.75 2.12
CA GLY A 167 -9.11 -12.60 1.37
C GLY A 167 -10.16 -11.82 0.56
N LEU A 168 -10.40 -10.55 0.92
CA LEU A 168 -11.35 -9.67 0.24
C LEU A 168 -10.69 -8.77 -0.81
N GLU A 169 -9.38 -8.54 -0.74
CA GLU A 169 -8.67 -7.64 -1.65
C GLU A 169 -8.89 -8.03 -3.11
N MET A 170 -8.55 -9.24 -3.48
CA MET A 170 -8.67 -9.74 -4.85
C MET A 170 -10.14 -9.78 -5.34
N PRO A 171 -11.09 -10.43 -4.63
CA PRO A 171 -12.47 -10.51 -5.10
C PRO A 171 -13.15 -9.15 -5.27
N LEU A 172 -12.89 -8.21 -4.36
CA LEU A 172 -13.51 -6.88 -4.40
C LEU A 172 -12.86 -5.94 -5.43
N THR A 173 -11.57 -6.10 -5.69
CA THR A 173 -10.84 -5.24 -6.62
C THR A 173 -10.82 -5.78 -8.05
N ALA A 174 -10.85 -7.09 -8.23
CA ALA A 174 -10.88 -7.75 -9.55
C ALA A 174 -12.30 -7.89 -10.15
N GLY A 175 -13.34 -7.39 -9.46
CA GLY A 175 -14.70 -7.44 -9.96
C GLY A 175 -15.34 -8.83 -10.00
N TYR A 176 -14.82 -9.81 -9.26
CA TYR A 176 -15.38 -11.18 -9.22
C TYR A 176 -16.85 -11.23 -8.81
N TYR A 177 -17.32 -10.25 -8.05
CA TYR A 177 -18.70 -10.18 -7.57
C TYR A 177 -19.53 -9.11 -8.29
N GLY A 178 -19.08 -8.62 -9.46
CA GLY A 178 -19.74 -7.55 -10.19
C GLY A 178 -19.58 -6.18 -9.52
N ASP A 179 -20.50 -5.25 -9.79
CA ASP A 179 -20.53 -3.92 -9.17
C ASP A 179 -20.93 -3.97 -7.69
N VAL A 180 -20.03 -4.47 -6.85
CA VAL A 180 -20.24 -4.51 -5.41
C VAL A 180 -19.85 -3.17 -4.81
N ASN A 181 -20.77 -2.57 -4.05
CA ASN A 181 -20.47 -1.36 -3.29
C ASN A 181 -19.48 -1.70 -2.16
N LEU A 182 -18.25 -1.21 -2.29
CA LEU A 182 -17.15 -1.50 -1.38
C LEU A 182 -17.47 -1.14 0.08
N GLU A 183 -18.07 0.05 0.30
CA GLU A 183 -18.42 0.51 1.65
C GLU A 183 -19.43 -0.43 2.31
N ARG A 184 -20.47 -0.80 1.57
CA ARG A 184 -21.49 -1.74 2.07
C ARG A 184 -20.88 -3.11 2.39
N SER A 185 -19.97 -3.59 1.57
CA SER A 185 -19.29 -4.87 1.80
C SER A 185 -18.43 -4.83 3.06
N VAL A 186 -17.67 -3.76 3.24
CA VAL A 186 -16.86 -3.54 4.44
C VAL A 186 -17.75 -3.45 5.68
N ASP A 187 -18.88 -2.75 5.62
CA ASP A 187 -19.81 -2.63 6.75
C ASP A 187 -20.40 -3.98 7.16
N ILE A 188 -20.75 -4.85 6.20
CA ILE A 188 -21.25 -6.20 6.47
C ILE A 188 -20.16 -7.05 7.12
N ILE A 189 -18.95 -7.02 6.59
CA ILE A 189 -17.83 -7.81 7.10
C ILE A 189 -17.45 -7.34 8.51
N LEU A 190 -17.40 -6.02 8.73
CA LEU A 190 -17.16 -5.48 10.06
C LEU A 190 -18.21 -5.93 11.06
N LYS A 191 -19.48 -5.94 10.68
CA LYS A 191 -20.53 -6.50 11.55
C LYS A 191 -20.21 -7.95 11.94
N ILE A 192 -19.84 -8.80 10.99
CA ILE A 192 -19.48 -10.20 11.27
C ILE A 192 -18.28 -10.29 12.21
N ILE A 193 -17.21 -9.52 11.95
CA ILE A 193 -16.01 -9.48 12.79
C ILE A 193 -16.36 -8.93 14.18
N CYS A 194 -17.04 -7.79 14.25
CA CYS A 194 -17.35 -7.13 15.52
C CYS A 194 -18.29 -7.96 16.39
N TYR A 195 -19.27 -8.69 15.83
CA TYR A 195 -20.09 -9.62 16.63
C TYR A 195 -19.25 -10.69 17.34
N GLY A 196 -18.07 -11.02 16.79
CA GLY A 196 -17.14 -11.96 17.42
C GLY A 196 -16.20 -11.33 18.45
N ILE A 197 -16.01 -10.00 18.45
CA ILE A 197 -15.03 -9.30 19.31
C ILE A 197 -15.62 -8.23 20.23
N MET A 198 -16.89 -7.84 20.01
CA MET A 198 -17.56 -6.88 20.91
C MET A 198 -17.83 -7.50 22.26
N LYS A 199 -17.61 -6.72 23.31
CA LYS A 199 -17.99 -7.08 24.66
C LYS A 199 -19.53 -7.19 24.74
N ARG A 200 -20.02 -8.30 25.27
CA ARG A 200 -21.44 -8.55 25.54
C ARG A 200 -21.85 -8.01 26.91
#